data_24e1d50a90e40f2f289f89cf577e73a9
#
_entry.id   24e1d50a90e40f2f289f89cf577e73a9
#
_cell.length_a   1.000
_cell.length_b   1.000
_cell.length_c   1.000
_cell.angle_alpha   90.00
_cell.angle_beta   90.00
_cell.angle_gamma   90.00
#
_symmetry.space_group_name_H-M   'P 1'
#
loop_
_entity.id
_entity.type
_entity.pdbx_description
1 polymer ?
#
loop_
_entity_poly.entity_id
_entity_poly.type
_entity_poly.pdbx_seq_one_letter_code
_entity_poly.pdbx_strand_id
1 'polypeptide(L)'
;MLTTTFRLLRAADACEGSYKLFRRAMRAKGYREDQPIPLYEALDSNGLADALWALRAVPSEQREERDRVARLLSCDYAERVLHRFEAVYPKDSRPRRCIETARRFADGQAAREELLAAYRAAAGAAGDAAGAPRAAAWAAGAAGDTVWAAGT
;
A
#
# COMPACT_ATOMS: atom_id res chain seq x y z
N MET A 1 -13.71 -7.69 2.10
CA MET A 1 -13.06 -7.26 3.38
C MET A 1 -11.86 -8.16 3.64
N LEU A 2 -10.68 -7.59 3.76
CA LEU A 2 -9.43 -8.35 3.99
C LEU A 2 -9.41 -8.98 5.38
N THR A 3 -8.91 -10.21 5.45
CA THR A 3 -8.78 -10.99 6.68
C THR A 3 -7.39 -11.62 6.78
N THR A 4 -7.02 -12.01 8.00
CA THR A 4 -5.84 -12.82 8.29
C THR A 4 -6.21 -13.93 9.27
N THR A 5 -5.25 -14.78 9.62
CA THR A 5 -5.36 -15.75 10.73
C THR A 5 -4.06 -15.76 11.52
N PHE A 6 -4.07 -16.29 12.74
CA PHE A 6 -2.82 -16.47 13.51
C PHE A 6 -1.80 -17.31 12.75
N ARG A 7 -2.26 -18.32 12.00
CA ARG A 7 -1.41 -19.18 11.19
C ARG A 7 -0.74 -18.40 10.03
N LEU A 8 -1.51 -17.59 9.30
CA LEU A 8 -0.97 -16.78 8.20
C LEU A 8 0.05 -15.75 8.69
N LEU A 9 -0.22 -15.10 9.82
CA LEU A 9 0.73 -14.15 10.42
C LEU A 9 2.06 -14.82 10.77
N ARG A 10 2.03 -16.05 11.32
CA ARG A 10 3.26 -16.82 11.60
C ARG A 10 3.98 -17.24 10.33
N ALA A 11 3.24 -17.73 9.34
CA ALA A 11 3.81 -18.14 8.05
C ALA A 11 4.47 -16.99 7.29
N ALA A 12 4.03 -15.75 7.54
CA ALA A 12 4.60 -14.52 7.00
C ALA A 12 5.72 -13.92 7.87
N ASP A 13 6.22 -14.65 8.86
CA ASP A 13 7.30 -14.24 9.77
C ASP A 13 6.98 -12.97 10.58
N ALA A 14 5.75 -12.88 11.12
CA ALA A 14 5.38 -11.80 12.02
C ALA A 14 6.34 -11.71 13.21
N CYS A 15 6.83 -10.51 13.53
CA CYS A 15 7.71 -10.33 14.68
C CYS A 15 7.00 -10.75 15.98
N GLU A 16 7.75 -11.40 16.87
CA GLU A 16 7.20 -12.05 18.06
C GLU A 16 6.43 -11.08 18.97
N GLY A 17 6.91 -9.85 19.11
CA GLY A 17 6.27 -8.80 19.94
C GLY A 17 4.91 -8.42 19.43
N SER A 18 4.82 -7.99 18.16
CA SER A 18 3.57 -7.61 17.50
C SER A 18 2.59 -8.78 17.42
N TYR A 19 3.10 -9.99 17.12
CA TYR A 19 2.27 -11.20 17.07
C TYR A 19 1.64 -11.53 18.44
N LYS A 20 2.42 -11.47 19.54
CA LYS A 20 1.91 -11.72 20.89
C LYS A 20 0.84 -10.69 21.28
N LEU A 21 1.08 -9.42 20.98
CA LEU A 21 0.13 -8.34 21.26
C LEU A 21 -1.19 -8.58 20.51
N PHE A 22 -1.13 -8.78 19.21
CA PHE A 22 -2.30 -9.07 18.38
C PHE A 22 -3.05 -10.30 18.86
N ARG A 23 -2.32 -11.41 19.06
CA ARG A 23 -2.92 -12.68 19.51
C ARG A 23 -3.64 -12.54 20.85
N ARG A 24 -3.05 -11.81 21.81
CA ARG A 24 -3.69 -11.53 23.11
C ARG A 24 -4.99 -10.77 22.94
N ALA A 25 -4.99 -9.70 22.13
CA ALA A 25 -6.17 -8.89 21.87
C ALA A 25 -7.28 -9.70 21.19
N MET A 26 -6.94 -10.49 20.17
CA MET A 26 -7.91 -11.28 19.43
C MET A 26 -8.45 -12.46 20.22
N ARG A 27 -7.63 -13.09 21.06
CA ARG A 27 -8.11 -14.15 21.98
C ARG A 27 -9.11 -13.59 23.01
N ALA A 28 -8.91 -12.39 23.50
CA ALA A 28 -9.87 -11.72 24.38
C ALA A 28 -11.22 -11.45 23.70
N LYS A 29 -11.23 -11.25 22.37
CA LYS A 29 -12.42 -11.13 21.53
C LYS A 29 -13.01 -12.48 21.10
N GLY A 30 -12.41 -13.64 21.53
CA GLY A 30 -12.91 -14.98 21.24
C GLY A 30 -12.42 -15.61 19.92
N TYR A 31 -11.52 -14.98 19.18
CA TYR A 31 -10.98 -15.56 17.94
C TYR A 31 -10.14 -16.81 18.20
N ARG A 32 -10.28 -17.81 17.30
CA ARG A 32 -9.55 -19.09 17.34
C ARG A 32 -8.41 -19.10 16.33
N GLU A 33 -7.58 -20.17 16.34
CA GLU A 33 -6.31 -20.25 15.60
C GLU A 33 -6.45 -20.02 14.09
N ASP A 34 -7.39 -20.69 13.44
CA ASP A 34 -7.61 -20.61 11.97
C ASP A 34 -8.85 -19.78 11.59
N GLN A 35 -9.45 -19.10 12.56
CA GLN A 35 -10.61 -18.26 12.29
C GLN A 35 -10.17 -16.99 11.54
N PRO A 36 -10.86 -16.60 10.46
CA PRO A 36 -10.59 -15.35 9.78
C PRO A 36 -10.79 -14.14 10.71
N ILE A 37 -9.81 -13.29 10.79
CA ILE A 37 -9.80 -12.06 11.61
C ILE A 37 -9.74 -10.88 10.64
N PRO A 38 -10.69 -9.93 10.70
CA PRO A 38 -10.63 -8.73 9.88
C PRO A 38 -9.33 -7.94 10.08
N LEU A 39 -8.73 -7.46 8.99
CA LEU A 39 -7.42 -6.78 9.08
C LEU A 39 -7.46 -5.46 9.88
N TYR A 40 -8.61 -4.79 9.93
CA TYR A 40 -8.77 -3.57 10.75
C TYR A 40 -8.56 -3.85 12.25
N GLU A 41 -8.74 -5.08 12.71
CA GLU A 41 -8.44 -5.47 14.09
C GLU A 41 -6.95 -5.30 14.44
N ALA A 42 -6.07 -5.47 13.45
CA ALA A 42 -4.65 -5.19 13.62
C ALA A 42 -4.38 -3.68 13.76
N LEU A 43 -5.15 -2.84 13.07
CA LEU A 43 -5.07 -1.39 13.22
C LEU A 43 -5.46 -0.97 14.64
N ASP A 44 -6.54 -1.53 15.16
CA ASP A 44 -7.08 -1.19 16.48
C ASP A 44 -6.18 -1.69 17.63
N SER A 45 -5.59 -2.87 17.49
CA SER A 45 -4.80 -3.49 18.57
C SER A 45 -3.32 -3.14 18.54
N ASN A 46 -2.74 -2.98 17.35
CA ASN A 46 -1.30 -2.86 17.13
C ASN A 46 -0.89 -1.56 16.43
N GLY A 47 -1.84 -0.83 15.85
CA GLY A 47 -1.60 0.40 15.12
C GLY A 47 -1.29 0.19 13.63
N LEU A 48 -1.08 1.32 12.94
CA LEU A 48 -1.02 1.38 11.48
C LEU A 48 0.15 0.58 10.88
N ALA A 49 1.32 0.61 11.51
CA ALA A 49 2.50 -0.08 10.97
C ALA A 49 2.28 -1.60 10.90
N ASP A 50 1.74 -2.20 11.96
CA ASP A 50 1.46 -3.63 12.01
C ASP A 50 0.28 -4.01 11.10
N ALA A 51 -0.73 -3.14 10.98
CA ALA A 51 -1.85 -3.37 10.06
C ALA A 51 -1.39 -3.37 8.60
N LEU A 52 -0.52 -2.44 8.21
CA LEU A 52 0.09 -2.42 6.87
C LEU A 52 0.99 -3.64 6.63
N TRP A 53 1.79 -4.03 7.64
CA TRP A 53 2.61 -5.23 7.56
C TRP A 53 1.73 -6.47 7.37
N ALA A 54 0.60 -6.57 8.06
CA ALA A 54 -0.31 -7.72 8.02
C ALA A 54 -0.99 -7.92 6.64
N LEU A 55 -0.94 -6.95 5.72
CA LEU A 55 -1.32 -7.15 4.33
C LEU A 55 -0.55 -8.30 3.65
N ARG A 56 0.65 -8.65 4.14
CA ARG A 56 1.42 -9.81 3.65
C ARG A 56 0.80 -11.15 4.04
N ALA A 57 0.01 -11.15 5.10
CA ALA A 57 -0.57 -12.33 5.72
C ALA A 57 -2.06 -12.49 5.42
N VAL A 58 -2.52 -12.04 4.26
CA VAL A 58 -3.88 -12.29 3.79
C VAL A 58 -3.95 -13.61 3.01
N PRO A 59 -5.10 -14.30 2.98
CA PRO A 59 -5.30 -15.47 2.14
C PRO A 59 -5.04 -15.17 0.66
N SER A 60 -4.55 -16.19 -0.08
CA SER A 60 -4.26 -16.06 -1.52
C SER A 60 -5.47 -15.62 -2.34
N GLU A 61 -6.67 -16.01 -1.94
CA GLU A 61 -7.94 -15.68 -2.59
C GLU A 61 -8.28 -14.19 -2.47
N GLN A 62 -7.67 -13.49 -1.52
CA GLN A 62 -7.85 -12.05 -1.29
C GLN A 62 -6.70 -11.20 -1.87
N ARG A 63 -5.79 -11.81 -2.63
CA ARG A 63 -4.59 -11.12 -3.15
C ARG A 63 -4.96 -9.91 -4.00
N GLU A 64 -5.91 -10.05 -4.91
CA GLU A 64 -6.34 -8.96 -5.79
C GLU A 64 -6.88 -7.76 -5.00
N GLU A 65 -7.77 -8.01 -4.03
CA GLU A 65 -8.31 -6.95 -3.17
C GLU A 65 -7.22 -6.34 -2.26
N ARG A 66 -6.30 -7.15 -1.75
CA ARG A 66 -5.12 -6.66 -1.02
C ARG A 66 -4.30 -5.69 -1.86
N ASP A 67 -3.98 -6.06 -3.10
CA ASP A 67 -3.16 -5.27 -4.00
C ASP A 67 -3.87 -3.96 -4.39
N ARG A 68 -5.19 -4.04 -4.58
CA ARG A 68 -6.05 -2.87 -4.79
C ARG A 68 -5.99 -1.91 -3.59
N VAL A 69 -6.20 -2.41 -2.38
CA VAL A 69 -6.16 -1.61 -1.14
C VAL A 69 -4.78 -1.00 -0.92
N ALA A 70 -3.70 -1.79 -1.07
CA ALA A 70 -2.33 -1.31 -0.92
C ALA A 70 -2.01 -0.17 -1.91
N ARG A 71 -2.47 -0.29 -3.15
CA ARG A 71 -2.29 0.75 -4.19
C ARG A 71 -3.05 2.03 -3.86
N LEU A 72 -4.31 1.93 -3.44
CA LEU A 72 -5.10 3.10 -3.04
C LEU A 72 -4.47 3.82 -1.86
N LEU A 73 -3.99 3.09 -0.84
CA LEU A 73 -3.26 3.67 0.28
C LEU A 73 -1.97 4.38 -0.18
N SER A 74 -1.22 3.78 -1.10
CA SER A 74 -0.02 4.41 -1.68
C SER A 74 -0.36 5.70 -2.42
N CYS A 75 -1.48 5.73 -3.15
CA CYS A 75 -1.98 6.95 -3.80
C CYS A 75 -2.31 8.04 -2.76
N ASP A 76 -3.00 7.68 -1.67
CA ASP A 76 -3.37 8.62 -0.62
C ASP A 76 -2.14 9.24 0.06
N TYR A 77 -1.12 8.43 0.35
CA TYR A 77 0.14 8.95 0.91
C TYR A 77 0.90 9.83 -0.07
N ALA A 78 0.97 9.45 -1.35
CA ALA A 78 1.62 10.25 -2.38
C ALA A 78 0.93 11.61 -2.55
N GLU A 79 -0.39 11.64 -2.57
CA GLU A 79 -1.18 12.86 -2.74
C GLU A 79 -0.96 13.87 -1.60
N ARG A 80 -0.79 13.38 -0.34
CA ARG A 80 -0.50 14.24 0.81
C ARG A 80 0.79 15.05 0.67
N VAL A 81 1.77 14.56 -0.07
CA VAL A 81 3.07 15.23 -0.26
C VAL A 81 3.24 15.87 -1.64
N LEU A 82 2.31 15.61 -2.56
CA LEU A 82 2.37 16.07 -3.95
C LEU A 82 2.50 17.59 -4.09
N HIS A 83 1.86 18.35 -3.20
CA HIS A 83 1.94 19.81 -3.17
C HIS A 83 3.38 20.33 -3.08
N ARG A 84 4.32 19.56 -2.50
CA ARG A 84 5.75 19.93 -2.40
C ARG A 84 6.44 19.91 -3.77
N PHE A 85 6.01 19.02 -4.65
CA PHE A 85 6.48 19.00 -6.03
C PHE A 85 5.84 20.12 -6.85
N GLU A 86 4.53 20.26 -6.77
CA GLU A 86 3.75 21.22 -7.56
C GLU A 86 4.09 22.68 -7.22
N ALA A 87 4.47 22.98 -5.99
CA ALA A 87 4.93 24.30 -5.60
C ALA A 87 6.20 24.75 -6.34
N VAL A 88 7.08 23.81 -6.71
CA VAL A 88 8.35 24.10 -7.40
C VAL A 88 8.21 23.89 -8.92
N TYR A 89 7.42 22.91 -9.34
CA TYR A 89 7.22 22.51 -10.73
C TYR A 89 5.73 22.57 -11.14
N PRO A 90 5.09 23.75 -11.11
CA PRO A 90 3.62 23.87 -11.29
C PRO A 90 3.11 23.46 -12.67
N LYS A 91 4.00 23.38 -13.67
CA LYS A 91 3.65 22.95 -15.04
C LYS A 91 3.91 21.46 -15.29
N ASP A 92 4.55 20.77 -14.35
CA ASP A 92 4.87 19.35 -14.49
C ASP A 92 3.83 18.48 -13.78
N SER A 93 2.91 17.94 -14.56
CA SER A 93 1.82 17.09 -14.06
C SER A 93 2.17 15.59 -14.02
N ARG A 94 3.40 15.18 -14.34
CA ARG A 94 3.78 13.76 -14.39
C ARG A 94 3.48 13.01 -13.07
N PRO A 95 3.85 13.50 -11.87
CA PRO A 95 3.53 12.83 -10.62
C PRO A 95 2.02 12.75 -10.35
N ARG A 96 1.28 13.83 -10.58
CA ARG A 96 -0.19 13.85 -10.43
C ARG A 96 -0.86 12.81 -11.33
N ARG A 97 -0.52 12.80 -12.60
CA ARG A 97 -1.05 11.82 -13.56
C ARG A 97 -0.72 10.39 -13.17
N CYS A 98 0.43 10.14 -12.55
CA CYS A 98 0.78 8.81 -12.06
C CYS A 98 -0.18 8.37 -10.94
N ILE A 99 -0.48 9.22 -9.97
CA ILE A 99 -1.43 8.94 -8.89
C ILE A 99 -2.84 8.68 -9.46
N GLU A 100 -3.30 9.53 -10.36
CA GLU A 100 -4.61 9.39 -11.02
C GLU A 100 -4.72 8.07 -11.80
N THR A 101 -3.69 7.74 -12.59
CA THR A 101 -3.64 6.48 -13.33
C THR A 101 -3.59 5.26 -12.40
N ALA A 102 -2.85 5.35 -11.28
CA ALA A 102 -2.79 4.27 -10.30
C ALA A 102 -4.14 4.03 -9.62
N ARG A 103 -4.91 5.08 -9.32
CA ARG A 103 -6.29 4.94 -8.81
C ARG A 103 -7.20 4.28 -9.85
N ARG A 104 -7.17 4.77 -11.10
CA ARG A 104 -7.95 4.17 -12.20
C ARG A 104 -7.60 2.71 -12.42
N PHE A 105 -6.33 2.36 -12.35
CA PHE A 105 -5.88 0.97 -12.45
C PHE A 105 -6.40 0.12 -11.28
N ALA A 106 -6.37 0.63 -10.05
CA ALA A 106 -6.93 -0.04 -8.89
C ALA A 106 -8.43 -0.31 -9.03
N ASP A 107 -9.14 0.54 -9.76
CA ASP A 107 -10.58 0.41 -10.03
C ASP A 107 -10.88 -0.33 -11.37
N GLY A 108 -9.86 -0.92 -12.01
CA GLY A 108 -10.02 -1.65 -13.27
C GLY A 108 -10.29 -0.76 -14.49
N GLN A 109 -10.02 0.55 -14.39
CA GLN A 109 -10.33 1.56 -15.41
C GLN A 109 -9.09 2.00 -16.22
N ALA A 110 -7.95 1.41 -15.98
CA ALA A 110 -6.72 1.65 -16.75
C ALA A 110 -5.98 0.35 -17.02
N ALA A 111 -5.28 0.27 -18.14
CA ALA A 111 -4.45 -0.87 -18.50
C ALA A 111 -3.10 -0.84 -17.75
N ARG A 112 -2.46 -2.01 -17.63
CA ARG A 112 -1.13 -2.14 -17.02
C ARG A 112 -0.07 -1.32 -17.75
N GLU A 113 -0.14 -1.25 -19.07
CA GLU A 113 0.76 -0.49 -19.93
C GLU A 113 0.65 1.01 -19.65
N GLU A 114 -0.56 1.51 -19.42
CA GLU A 114 -0.83 2.90 -19.08
C GLU A 114 -0.23 3.22 -17.70
N LEU A 115 -0.43 2.34 -16.71
CA LEU A 115 0.16 2.47 -15.38
C LEU A 115 1.70 2.50 -15.44
N LEU A 116 2.30 1.60 -16.20
CA LEU A 116 3.76 1.53 -16.35
C LEU A 116 4.33 2.78 -17.03
N ALA A 117 3.65 3.32 -18.03
CA ALA A 117 4.03 4.56 -18.69
C ALA A 117 3.96 5.75 -17.70
N ALA A 118 2.90 5.84 -16.91
CA ALA A 118 2.74 6.87 -15.89
C ALA A 118 3.80 6.77 -14.78
N TYR A 119 4.13 5.56 -14.33
CA TYR A 119 5.23 5.30 -13.40
C TYR A 119 6.58 5.81 -13.93
N ARG A 120 6.94 5.44 -15.16
CA ARG A 120 8.20 5.88 -15.79
C ARG A 120 8.28 7.41 -15.92
N ALA A 121 7.16 8.06 -16.26
CA ALA A 121 7.09 9.50 -16.35
C ALA A 121 7.29 10.18 -14.97
N ALA A 122 6.69 9.65 -13.91
CA ALA A 122 6.87 10.15 -12.54
C ALA A 122 8.30 9.92 -12.02
N ALA A 123 8.91 8.77 -12.35
CA ALA A 123 10.31 8.49 -12.04
C ALA A 123 11.25 9.48 -12.75
N GLY A 124 10.97 9.84 -14.01
CA GLY A 124 11.68 10.90 -14.73
C GLY A 124 11.55 12.25 -14.01
N ALA A 125 10.33 12.64 -13.60
CA ALA A 125 10.12 13.88 -12.83
C ALA A 125 10.93 13.89 -11.52
N ALA A 126 11.03 12.74 -10.83
CA ALA A 126 11.85 12.62 -9.64
C ALA A 126 13.35 12.73 -9.94
N GLY A 127 13.79 12.23 -11.10
CA GLY A 127 15.17 12.41 -11.59
C GLY A 127 15.52 13.87 -11.86
N ASP A 128 14.58 14.63 -12.41
CA ASP A 128 14.73 16.06 -12.75
C ASP A 128 14.67 16.98 -11.51
N ALA A 129 14.13 16.48 -10.38
CA ALA A 129 13.92 17.25 -9.15
C ALA A 129 15.01 17.01 -8.11
N ALA A 130 15.07 17.88 -7.09
CA ALA A 130 15.97 17.73 -5.93
C ALA A 130 15.20 17.91 -4.62
N GLY A 131 15.75 17.42 -3.50
CA GLY A 131 15.20 17.62 -2.16
C GLY A 131 13.77 17.11 -1.97
N ALA A 132 12.94 17.89 -1.29
CA ALA A 132 11.56 17.51 -0.97
C ALA A 132 10.66 17.29 -2.22
N PRO A 133 10.76 18.09 -3.31
CA PRO A 133 10.07 17.80 -4.56
C PRO A 133 10.40 16.43 -5.15
N ARG A 134 11.68 16.02 -5.12
CA ARG A 134 12.11 14.68 -5.56
C ARG A 134 11.39 13.60 -4.76
N ALA A 135 11.36 13.71 -3.43
CA ALA A 135 10.70 12.73 -2.57
C ALA A 135 9.20 12.62 -2.87
N ALA A 136 8.53 13.75 -3.15
CA ALA A 136 7.12 13.76 -3.52
C ALA A 136 6.86 13.09 -4.88
N ALA A 137 7.72 13.32 -5.88
CA ALA A 137 7.63 12.67 -7.18
C ALA A 137 7.91 11.15 -7.09
N TRP A 138 8.86 10.74 -6.25
CA TRP A 138 9.10 9.32 -5.94
C TRP A 138 7.90 8.66 -5.27
N ALA A 139 7.23 9.33 -4.32
CA ALA A 139 6.04 8.81 -3.68
C ALA A 139 4.91 8.57 -4.72
N ALA A 140 4.75 9.49 -5.68
CA ALA A 140 3.80 9.31 -6.78
C ALA A 140 4.19 8.12 -7.68
N GLY A 141 5.48 7.95 -7.98
CA GLY A 141 5.99 6.78 -8.70
C GLY A 141 5.67 5.48 -7.95
N ALA A 142 5.91 5.43 -6.64
CA ALA A 142 5.64 4.24 -5.84
C ALA A 142 4.16 3.80 -5.89
N ALA A 143 3.22 4.74 -5.99
CA ALA A 143 1.81 4.42 -6.19
C ALA A 143 1.53 3.74 -7.55
N GLY A 144 2.34 4.06 -8.57
CA GLY A 144 2.29 3.43 -9.90
C GLY A 144 3.09 2.13 -10.02
N ASP A 145 3.97 1.82 -9.06
CA ASP A 145 4.82 0.64 -9.12
C ASP A 145 3.98 -0.66 -9.05
N THR A 146 4.14 -1.49 -10.06
CA THR A 146 3.46 -2.80 -10.15
C THR A 146 4.20 -3.91 -9.41
N VAL A 147 5.48 -3.71 -9.06
CA VAL A 147 6.33 -4.76 -8.46
C VAL A 147 5.84 -5.12 -7.05
N TRP A 148 5.28 -4.17 -6.32
CA TRP A 148 4.70 -4.41 -4.99
C TRP A 148 3.49 -5.36 -5.02
N ALA A 149 2.74 -5.38 -6.12
CA ALA A 149 1.57 -6.23 -6.28
C ALA A 149 1.92 -7.69 -6.65
N ALA A 150 3.15 -7.92 -7.08
CA ALA A 150 3.61 -9.23 -7.54
C ALA A 150 4.43 -9.98 -6.48
N GLY A 151 4.20 -9.71 -5.20
CA GLY A 151 4.96 -10.37 -4.12
C GLY A 151 5.23 -11.83 -4.40
N THR A 152 6.49 -12.13 -4.72
CA THR A 152 7.10 -13.46 -4.77
C THR A 152 7.02 -14.09 -3.39
#